data_02dd2e005e854e2c9a13582c7ad0ff77
#
_entry.id   02dd2e005e854e2c9a13582c7ad0ff77
#
_cell.length_a   1.000
_cell.length_b   1.000
_cell.length_c   1.000
_cell.angle_alpha   90.00
_cell.angle_beta   90.00
_cell.angle_gamma   90.00
#
_symmetry.space_group_name_H-M   'P 1'
#
loop_
_entity.id
_entity.type
_entity.pdbx_description
1 polymer ?
#
loop_
_entity_poly.entity_id
_entity_poly.type
_entity_poly.pdbx_seq_one_letter_code
_entity_poly.pdbx_strand_id
1 'polypeptide(L)'
;MTAWASPAPNPAPAPQAAQESPYKDQGEYDLATAAGKETDPQKKLDKLKAWEQKYPDSKLKGQRTLLEAQAYLQIAMSAYGKSSPPELLDAGQKAAQTIVDNLDNYFSPSVKPATVDDKQWGDIRHTFELQAHSVLGWIAMTKKQAPQAEEEFKKVLALDPNAAQISFWLGSVIISQKNVARYSEALYDIARSLVVTGPEALPPATATAYNSYLEKAYIGYHGDKSGLDDLKKTAAGAPLPPPGFHIESVAEIQAKQFSDIEAFNKAHPDIALWRQIRDTLKSDQGDTYFTSIKGSQIPPENIGMFKGKIVTVNDKDLVVNIDNAGGDATLKFEKALNSKAINVGDEVEFKGVVESFVKEPYMLTLSIDDPKESIKGLPANAFSAAPATKKAPVRKAAPKAVKKK
;
A
#
# COMPACT_ATOMS: atom_id res chain seq x y z
N MET A 1 72.54 -54.20 53.57
CA MET A 1 72.39 -54.77 52.22
C MET A 1 70.93 -54.80 51.89
N THR A 2 70.39 -53.78 51.16
CA THR A 2 68.99 -53.67 50.76
C THR A 2 68.92 -54.02 49.28
N ALA A 3 68.21 -55.14 48.97
CA ALA A 3 68.03 -55.64 47.63
C ALA A 3 66.95 -54.76 46.94
N TRP A 4 67.29 -54.20 45.78
CA TRP A 4 66.35 -53.48 44.89
C TRP A 4 65.58 -54.53 44.07
N ALA A 5 64.22 -54.56 44.25
CA ALA A 5 63.37 -55.35 43.42
C ALA A 5 63.16 -54.61 42.09
N SER A 6 63.39 -55.24 40.94
CA SER A 6 63.03 -54.70 39.62
C SER A 6 61.55 -54.64 39.42
N PRO A 7 60.99 -53.54 38.78
CA PRO A 7 59.56 -53.50 38.46
C PRO A 7 59.21 -54.53 37.39
N ALA A 8 58.05 -55.17 37.54
CA ALA A 8 57.47 -56.10 36.55
C ALA A 8 57.24 -55.43 35.19
N PRO A 9 57.39 -56.10 34.06
CA PRO A 9 57.10 -55.54 32.75
C PRO A 9 55.60 -55.21 32.62
N ASN A 10 55.36 -54.03 32.05
CA ASN A 10 54.02 -53.61 31.73
C ASN A 10 53.34 -54.65 30.80
N PRO A 11 52.04 -54.98 31.01
CA PRO A 11 51.35 -55.86 30.10
C PRO A 11 51.26 -55.18 28.73
N ALA A 12 51.50 -55.95 27.66
CA ALA A 12 51.42 -55.55 26.29
C ALA A 12 50.02 -54.98 26.02
N PRO A 13 49.86 -53.88 25.23
CA PRO A 13 48.57 -53.37 24.89
C PRO A 13 47.73 -54.48 24.24
N ALA A 14 46.50 -54.65 24.69
CA ALA A 14 45.56 -55.59 24.10
C ALA A 14 45.37 -55.27 22.58
N PRO A 15 45.32 -56.27 21.69
CA PRO A 15 45.10 -56.03 20.28
C PRO A 15 43.83 -55.24 20.11
N GLN A 16 43.93 -54.05 19.55
CA GLN A 16 42.77 -53.29 19.09
C GLN A 16 42.01 -54.19 18.12
N ALA A 17 40.76 -54.50 18.45
CA ALA A 17 39.86 -55.24 17.56
C ALA A 17 39.89 -54.51 16.19
N ALA A 18 40.29 -55.23 15.15
CA ALA A 18 40.31 -54.69 13.79
C ALA A 18 38.87 -54.21 13.47
N GLN A 19 38.68 -52.90 13.31
CA GLN A 19 37.41 -52.34 12.88
C GLN A 19 37.08 -52.99 11.53
N GLU A 20 35.98 -53.78 11.46
CA GLU A 20 35.48 -54.35 10.22
C GLU A 20 35.32 -53.24 9.18
N SER A 21 35.86 -53.46 8.00
CA SER A 21 35.68 -52.53 6.89
C SER A 21 34.18 -52.29 6.62
N PRO A 22 33.72 -51.06 6.51
CA PRO A 22 32.33 -50.79 6.14
C PRO A 22 31.98 -51.22 4.70
N TYR A 23 33.04 -51.48 3.89
CA TYR A 23 32.90 -51.91 2.49
C TYR A 23 32.87 -53.45 2.40
N LYS A 24 32.05 -54.01 1.49
CA LYS A 24 31.96 -55.46 1.24
C LYS A 24 33.30 -56.01 0.67
N ASP A 25 33.94 -55.24 -0.22
CA ASP A 25 35.20 -55.61 -0.89
C ASP A 25 35.89 -54.35 -1.44
N GLN A 26 37.07 -54.56 -2.08
CA GLN A 26 37.83 -53.47 -2.70
C GLN A 26 37.03 -52.78 -3.84
N GLY A 27 36.22 -53.51 -4.57
CA GLY A 27 35.41 -52.94 -5.65
C GLY A 27 34.34 -51.96 -5.13
N GLU A 28 33.75 -52.23 -3.96
CA GLU A 28 32.87 -51.29 -3.31
C GLU A 28 33.59 -50.03 -2.83
N TYR A 29 34.77 -50.21 -2.19
CA TYR A 29 35.64 -49.11 -1.78
C TYR A 29 36.00 -48.19 -2.96
N ASP A 30 36.38 -48.78 -4.10
CA ASP A 30 36.77 -48.02 -5.29
C ASP A 30 35.60 -47.21 -5.86
N LEU A 31 34.37 -47.77 -5.92
CA LEU A 31 33.18 -47.09 -6.39
C LEU A 31 32.75 -45.96 -5.43
N ALA A 32 32.71 -46.23 -4.13
CA ALA A 32 32.39 -45.25 -3.11
C ALA A 32 33.38 -44.08 -3.12
N THR A 33 34.67 -44.39 -3.22
CA THR A 33 35.76 -43.38 -3.29
C THR A 33 35.66 -42.56 -4.57
N ALA A 34 35.37 -43.19 -5.71
CA ALA A 34 35.22 -42.52 -7.00
C ALA A 34 34.01 -41.60 -7.02
N ALA A 35 32.90 -42.01 -6.41
CA ALA A 35 31.71 -41.17 -6.27
C ALA A 35 31.93 -40.01 -5.30
N GLY A 36 32.58 -40.26 -4.14
CA GLY A 36 32.88 -39.24 -3.14
C GLY A 36 33.83 -38.14 -3.65
N LYS A 37 34.83 -38.50 -4.49
CA LYS A 37 35.80 -37.56 -5.07
C LYS A 37 35.30 -36.82 -6.32
N GLU A 38 34.19 -37.25 -6.93
CA GLU A 38 33.66 -36.60 -8.12
C GLU A 38 33.11 -35.21 -7.78
N THR A 39 33.52 -34.20 -8.54
CA THR A 39 33.08 -32.81 -8.36
C THR A 39 31.99 -32.41 -9.32
N ASP A 40 31.92 -33.04 -10.50
CA ASP A 40 30.81 -32.85 -11.43
C ASP A 40 29.55 -33.57 -10.90
N PRO A 41 28.47 -32.89 -10.59
CA PRO A 41 27.34 -33.51 -9.94
C PRO A 41 26.59 -34.52 -10.82
N GLN A 42 26.59 -34.35 -12.14
CA GLN A 42 25.99 -35.33 -13.04
C GLN A 42 26.82 -36.62 -13.11
N LYS A 43 28.13 -36.51 -13.23
CA LYS A 43 29.02 -37.67 -13.20
C LYS A 43 29.01 -38.36 -11.83
N LYS A 44 28.81 -37.58 -10.75
CA LYS A 44 28.65 -38.13 -9.40
C LYS A 44 27.39 -39.01 -9.34
N LEU A 45 26.26 -38.57 -9.88
CA LEU A 45 25.03 -39.36 -9.96
C LEU A 45 25.23 -40.65 -10.74
N ASP A 46 25.95 -40.60 -11.87
CA ASP A 46 26.25 -41.80 -12.66
C ASP A 46 27.10 -42.83 -11.89
N LYS A 47 28.09 -42.35 -11.12
CA LYS A 47 28.93 -43.21 -10.25
C LYS A 47 28.15 -43.79 -9.07
N LEU A 48 27.25 -42.99 -8.46
CA LEU A 48 26.39 -43.43 -7.37
C LEU A 48 25.42 -44.50 -7.84
N LYS A 49 24.87 -44.35 -9.04
CA LYS A 49 23.99 -45.36 -9.68
C LYS A 49 24.75 -46.65 -9.98
N ALA A 50 25.97 -46.56 -10.49
CA ALA A 50 26.85 -47.74 -10.72
C ALA A 50 27.17 -48.45 -9.40
N TRP A 51 27.41 -47.71 -8.32
CA TRP A 51 27.60 -48.27 -6.98
C TRP A 51 26.35 -48.98 -6.49
N GLU A 52 25.18 -48.37 -6.64
CA GLU A 52 23.91 -48.96 -6.23
C GLU A 52 23.59 -50.27 -6.97
N GLN A 53 23.77 -50.30 -8.30
CA GLN A 53 23.53 -51.50 -9.13
C GLN A 53 24.40 -52.65 -8.73
N LYS A 54 25.69 -52.40 -8.40
CA LYS A 54 26.64 -53.45 -8.07
C LYS A 54 26.57 -53.90 -6.60
N TYR A 55 26.18 -52.98 -5.70
CA TYR A 55 26.13 -53.21 -4.24
C TYR A 55 24.81 -52.69 -3.65
N PRO A 56 23.65 -53.29 -4.03
CA PRO A 56 22.34 -52.79 -3.56
C PRO A 56 22.19 -52.90 -2.03
N ASP A 57 22.82 -53.92 -1.43
CA ASP A 57 22.80 -54.17 0.04
C ASP A 57 23.99 -53.59 0.78
N SER A 58 24.63 -52.56 0.28
CA SER A 58 25.76 -51.90 0.95
C SER A 58 25.42 -51.46 2.37
N LYS A 59 26.35 -51.67 3.32
CA LYS A 59 26.26 -51.06 4.65
C LYS A 59 26.30 -49.55 4.60
N LEU A 60 26.79 -48.96 3.49
CA LEU A 60 26.89 -47.53 3.25
C LEU A 60 25.74 -46.96 2.39
N LYS A 61 24.61 -47.67 2.30
CA LYS A 61 23.42 -47.21 1.55
C LYS A 61 22.98 -45.82 1.98
N GLY A 62 22.95 -45.52 3.30
CA GLY A 62 22.60 -44.20 3.81
C GLY A 62 23.54 -43.08 3.31
N GLN A 63 24.87 -43.33 3.35
CA GLN A 63 25.85 -42.37 2.82
C GLN A 63 25.68 -42.14 1.31
N ARG A 64 25.40 -43.20 0.54
CA ARG A 64 25.15 -43.11 -0.89
C ARG A 64 23.94 -42.26 -1.19
N THR A 65 22.81 -42.49 -0.48
CA THR A 65 21.56 -41.73 -0.61
C THR A 65 21.75 -40.24 -0.30
N LEU A 66 22.54 -39.91 0.73
CA LEU A 66 22.85 -38.52 1.06
C LEU A 66 23.72 -37.84 -0.02
N LEU A 67 24.73 -38.54 -0.56
CA LEU A 67 25.55 -38.04 -1.68
C LEU A 67 24.72 -37.82 -2.95
N GLU A 68 23.70 -38.65 -3.18
CA GLU A 68 22.75 -38.48 -4.29
C GLU A 68 21.92 -37.19 -4.11
N ALA A 69 21.30 -36.96 -2.93
CA ALA A 69 20.59 -35.75 -2.60
C ALA A 69 21.46 -34.50 -2.78
N GLN A 70 22.72 -34.55 -2.30
CA GLN A 70 23.67 -33.45 -2.48
C GLN A 70 23.98 -33.16 -3.96
N ALA A 71 24.14 -34.21 -4.79
CA ALA A 71 24.37 -34.03 -6.22
C ALA A 71 23.16 -33.39 -6.92
N TYR A 72 21.93 -33.82 -6.61
CA TYR A 72 20.73 -33.18 -7.12
C TYR A 72 20.62 -31.73 -6.69
N LEU A 73 20.94 -31.40 -5.42
CA LEU A 73 20.93 -30.02 -4.95
C LEU A 73 21.94 -29.14 -5.70
N GLN A 74 23.18 -29.67 -5.97
CA GLN A 74 24.17 -28.95 -6.77
C GLN A 74 23.67 -28.67 -8.19
N ILE A 75 23.02 -29.65 -8.85
CA ILE A 75 22.40 -29.45 -10.17
C ILE A 75 21.30 -28.40 -10.09
N ALA A 76 20.41 -28.48 -9.11
CA ALA A 76 19.34 -27.52 -8.89
C ALA A 76 19.89 -26.10 -8.73
N MET A 77 20.86 -25.95 -7.84
CA MET A 77 21.47 -24.63 -7.55
C MET A 77 22.27 -24.08 -8.74
N SER A 78 22.83 -24.92 -9.61
CA SER A 78 23.54 -24.46 -10.82
C SER A 78 22.61 -23.76 -11.83
N ALA A 79 21.31 -24.02 -11.76
CA ALA A 79 20.30 -23.33 -12.56
C ALA A 79 20.05 -21.87 -12.09
N TYR A 80 20.52 -21.50 -10.90
CA TYR A 80 20.29 -20.21 -10.28
C TYR A 80 21.16 -19.12 -10.91
N GLY A 81 20.66 -18.44 -11.94
CA GLY A 81 21.43 -17.38 -12.60
C GLY A 81 20.64 -16.63 -13.67
N LYS A 82 20.92 -15.33 -13.82
CA LYS A 82 20.16 -14.44 -14.72
C LYS A 82 20.17 -14.85 -16.20
N SER A 83 21.12 -15.70 -16.61
CA SER A 83 21.33 -16.09 -18.00
C SER A 83 21.45 -17.59 -18.17
N SER A 84 20.81 -18.37 -17.28
CA SER A 84 20.84 -19.82 -17.40
C SER A 84 20.12 -20.29 -18.68
N PRO A 85 20.77 -21.12 -19.53
CA PRO A 85 20.15 -21.63 -20.73
C PRO A 85 18.97 -22.57 -20.39
N PRO A 86 18.01 -22.74 -21.30
CA PRO A 86 16.81 -23.56 -21.04
C PRO A 86 17.11 -24.96 -20.53
N GLU A 87 18.13 -25.63 -21.09
CA GLU A 87 18.53 -26.99 -20.72
C GLU A 87 18.99 -27.07 -19.24
N LEU A 88 19.68 -26.02 -18.77
CA LEU A 88 20.12 -25.95 -17.39
C LEU A 88 18.95 -25.65 -16.44
N LEU A 89 17.98 -24.81 -16.87
CA LEU A 89 16.75 -24.59 -16.11
C LEU A 89 15.91 -25.86 -15.99
N ASP A 90 15.80 -26.64 -17.07
CA ASP A 90 15.07 -27.91 -17.07
C ASP A 90 15.75 -28.98 -16.20
N ALA A 91 17.07 -29.08 -16.27
CA ALA A 91 17.86 -29.97 -15.41
C ALA A 91 17.73 -29.57 -13.93
N GLY A 92 17.82 -28.27 -13.62
CA GLY A 92 17.66 -27.73 -12.27
C GLY A 92 16.27 -27.96 -11.71
N GLN A 93 15.24 -27.74 -12.52
CA GLN A 93 13.84 -27.99 -12.14
C GLN A 93 13.63 -29.48 -11.81
N LYS A 94 14.11 -30.38 -12.68
CA LYS A 94 13.99 -31.83 -12.45
C LYS A 94 14.73 -32.24 -11.18
N ALA A 95 15.93 -31.74 -10.96
CA ALA A 95 16.72 -32.05 -9.78
C ALA A 95 16.06 -31.55 -8.49
N ALA A 96 15.58 -30.30 -8.47
CA ALA A 96 14.86 -29.74 -7.32
C ALA A 96 13.56 -30.52 -7.03
N GLN A 97 12.82 -30.86 -8.06
CA GLN A 97 11.61 -31.69 -7.92
C GLN A 97 11.93 -33.07 -7.36
N THR A 98 13.03 -33.71 -7.83
CA THR A 98 13.50 -35.01 -7.31
C THR A 98 13.78 -34.93 -5.82
N ILE A 99 14.36 -33.82 -5.33
CA ILE A 99 14.61 -33.62 -3.89
C ILE A 99 13.28 -33.56 -3.14
N VAL A 100 12.34 -32.72 -3.58
CA VAL A 100 11.05 -32.53 -2.92
C VAL A 100 10.26 -33.86 -2.87
N ASP A 101 10.21 -34.59 -3.98
CA ASP A 101 9.46 -35.85 -4.08
C ASP A 101 10.07 -36.98 -3.23
N ASN A 102 11.35 -36.91 -2.90
CA ASN A 102 12.06 -37.93 -2.16
C ASN A 102 12.60 -37.49 -0.81
N LEU A 103 12.14 -36.37 -0.28
CA LEU A 103 12.66 -35.76 0.94
C LEU A 103 12.66 -36.73 2.14
N ASP A 104 11.55 -37.45 2.33
CA ASP A 104 11.42 -38.43 3.41
C ASP A 104 12.36 -39.63 3.27
N ASN A 105 12.67 -40.01 2.02
CA ASN A 105 13.61 -41.10 1.75
C ASN A 105 15.07 -40.62 1.99
N TYR A 106 15.43 -39.45 1.46
CA TYR A 106 16.77 -38.88 1.62
C TYR A 106 17.12 -38.57 3.08
N PHE A 107 16.14 -38.19 3.87
CA PHE A 107 16.31 -37.79 5.28
C PHE A 107 15.67 -38.75 6.28
N SER A 108 15.43 -40.03 5.88
CA SER A 108 14.95 -41.06 6.79
C SER A 108 15.99 -41.36 7.91
N PRO A 109 15.54 -41.87 9.07
CA PRO A 109 16.47 -42.23 10.15
C PRO A 109 17.54 -43.23 9.76
N SER A 110 17.25 -44.09 8.78
CA SER A 110 18.20 -45.08 8.27
C SER A 110 19.36 -44.49 7.41
N VAL A 111 19.15 -43.26 6.92
CA VAL A 111 20.16 -42.53 6.12
C VAL A 111 21.02 -41.63 7.01
N LYS A 112 20.55 -41.32 8.23
CA LYS A 112 21.23 -40.40 9.14
C LYS A 112 22.60 -40.96 9.54
N PRO A 113 23.72 -40.18 9.34
CA PRO A 113 25.04 -40.56 9.83
C PRO A 113 25.03 -40.62 11.37
N ALA A 114 25.74 -41.62 11.91
CA ALA A 114 25.81 -41.80 13.37
C ALA A 114 26.50 -40.59 14.09
N THR A 115 27.27 -39.78 13.37
CA THR A 115 27.94 -38.60 13.90
C THR A 115 27.09 -37.35 13.92
N VAL A 116 25.86 -37.41 13.40
CA VAL A 116 24.91 -36.27 13.31
C VAL A 116 23.78 -36.50 14.30
N ASP A 117 23.52 -35.54 15.17
CA ASP A 117 22.37 -35.61 16.08
C ASP A 117 21.05 -35.35 15.35
N ASP A 118 19.92 -35.60 16.03
CA ASP A 118 18.59 -35.49 15.42
C ASP A 118 18.23 -34.05 15.05
N LYS A 119 18.70 -33.09 15.84
CA LYS A 119 18.47 -31.67 15.55
C LYS A 119 19.22 -31.24 14.29
N GLN A 120 20.50 -31.54 14.24
CA GLN A 120 21.34 -31.25 13.08
C GLN A 120 20.79 -31.94 11.81
N TRP A 121 20.27 -33.16 11.95
CA TRP A 121 19.67 -33.88 10.83
C TRP A 121 18.39 -33.21 10.33
N GLY A 122 17.55 -32.75 11.25
CA GLY A 122 16.37 -31.94 10.94
C GLY A 122 16.72 -30.63 10.26
N ASP A 123 17.75 -29.92 10.75
CA ASP A 123 18.24 -28.67 10.17
C ASP A 123 18.77 -28.84 8.73
N ILE A 124 19.48 -29.97 8.47
CA ILE A 124 19.95 -30.31 7.12
C ILE A 124 18.76 -30.59 6.20
N ARG A 125 17.81 -31.41 6.62
CA ARG A 125 16.57 -31.68 5.86
C ARG A 125 15.86 -30.38 5.50
N HIS A 126 15.64 -29.51 6.49
CA HIS A 126 15.00 -28.22 6.32
C HIS A 126 15.73 -27.36 5.28
N THR A 127 17.05 -27.33 5.33
CA THR A 127 17.87 -26.60 4.35
C THR A 127 17.67 -27.11 2.92
N PHE A 128 17.63 -28.44 2.73
CA PHE A 128 17.38 -29.03 1.41
C PHE A 128 16.00 -28.69 0.87
N GLU A 129 14.96 -28.80 1.70
CA GLU A 129 13.59 -28.48 1.37
C GLU A 129 13.45 -27.02 0.96
N LEU A 130 13.97 -26.11 1.77
CA LEU A 130 13.96 -24.67 1.53
C LEU A 130 14.68 -24.31 0.22
N GLN A 131 15.87 -24.86 -0.02
CA GLN A 131 16.62 -24.58 -1.24
C GLN A 131 15.93 -25.17 -2.48
N ALA A 132 15.37 -26.36 -2.39
CA ALA A 132 14.65 -26.98 -3.52
C ALA A 132 13.43 -26.14 -3.92
N HIS A 133 12.58 -25.74 -2.96
CA HIS A 133 11.43 -24.87 -3.24
C HIS A 133 11.86 -23.50 -3.74
N SER A 134 12.94 -22.92 -3.22
CA SER A 134 13.48 -21.64 -3.70
C SER A 134 13.91 -21.72 -5.17
N VAL A 135 14.57 -22.80 -5.56
CA VAL A 135 14.98 -23.02 -6.95
C VAL A 135 13.76 -23.24 -7.86
N LEU A 136 12.80 -24.06 -7.43
CA LEU A 136 11.58 -24.29 -8.21
C LEU A 136 10.82 -22.98 -8.45
N GLY A 137 10.64 -22.16 -7.41
CA GLY A 137 9.98 -20.87 -7.53
C GLY A 137 10.75 -19.92 -8.45
N TRP A 138 12.07 -19.85 -8.33
CA TRP A 138 12.89 -19.00 -9.17
C TRP A 138 12.86 -19.44 -10.65
N ILE A 139 12.95 -20.75 -10.92
CA ILE A 139 12.85 -21.28 -12.29
C ILE A 139 11.46 -20.99 -12.88
N ALA A 140 10.39 -21.22 -12.12
CA ALA A 140 9.03 -20.92 -12.55
C ALA A 140 8.86 -19.43 -12.86
N MET A 141 9.39 -18.54 -12.01
CA MET A 141 9.41 -17.09 -12.27
C MET A 141 10.17 -16.76 -13.56
N THR A 142 11.35 -17.36 -13.77
CA THR A 142 12.18 -17.15 -14.98
C THR A 142 11.45 -17.62 -16.23
N LYS A 143 10.72 -18.74 -16.14
CA LYS A 143 9.87 -19.29 -17.22
C LYS A 143 8.52 -18.56 -17.36
N LYS A 144 8.27 -17.50 -16.58
CA LYS A 144 7.01 -16.73 -16.55
C LYS A 144 5.78 -17.57 -16.16
N GLN A 145 5.98 -18.60 -15.38
CA GLN A 145 4.95 -19.46 -14.79
C GLN A 145 4.54 -18.90 -13.43
N ALA A 146 3.91 -17.72 -13.42
CA ALA A 146 3.65 -16.95 -12.21
C ALA A 146 2.86 -17.71 -11.12
N PRO A 147 1.79 -18.49 -11.43
CA PRO A 147 1.09 -19.24 -10.39
C PRO A 147 1.97 -20.28 -9.69
N GLN A 148 2.81 -21.01 -10.44
CA GLN A 148 3.73 -22.00 -9.89
C GLN A 148 4.82 -21.35 -9.04
N ALA A 149 5.38 -20.22 -9.51
CA ALA A 149 6.36 -19.47 -8.75
C ALA A 149 5.79 -18.97 -7.42
N GLU A 150 4.57 -18.47 -7.42
CA GLU A 150 3.86 -18.02 -6.22
C GLU A 150 3.68 -19.15 -5.21
N GLU A 151 3.23 -20.33 -5.68
CA GLU A 151 3.04 -21.50 -4.81
C GLU A 151 4.35 -21.90 -4.13
N GLU A 152 5.44 -22.00 -4.90
CA GLU A 152 6.74 -22.39 -4.38
C GLU A 152 7.31 -21.34 -3.39
N PHE A 153 7.19 -20.04 -3.69
CA PHE A 153 7.66 -19.01 -2.78
C PHE A 153 6.85 -18.96 -1.47
N LYS A 154 5.55 -19.25 -1.50
CA LYS A 154 4.74 -19.39 -0.29
C LYS A 154 5.20 -20.56 0.58
N LYS A 155 5.59 -21.69 -0.03
CA LYS A 155 6.19 -22.82 0.70
C LYS A 155 7.50 -22.40 1.38
N VAL A 156 8.36 -21.66 0.67
CA VAL A 156 9.62 -21.15 1.26
C VAL A 156 9.32 -20.25 2.46
N LEU A 157 8.37 -19.30 2.35
CA LEU A 157 8.03 -18.40 3.46
C LEU A 157 7.34 -19.11 4.63
N ALA A 158 6.72 -20.27 4.40
CA ALA A 158 6.22 -21.12 5.47
C ALA A 158 7.36 -21.83 6.22
N LEU A 159 8.44 -22.19 5.53
CA LEU A 159 9.65 -22.79 6.10
C LEU A 159 10.56 -21.74 6.75
N ASP A 160 10.79 -20.63 6.06
CA ASP A 160 11.58 -19.50 6.55
C ASP A 160 10.80 -18.16 6.38
N PRO A 161 10.12 -17.70 7.42
CA PRO A 161 9.37 -16.44 7.43
C PRO A 161 10.23 -15.18 7.22
N ASN A 162 11.56 -15.30 7.30
CA ASN A 162 12.48 -14.18 7.18
C ASN A 162 13.25 -14.17 5.85
N ALA A 163 12.92 -15.02 4.89
CA ALA A 163 13.54 -15.05 3.57
C ALA A 163 13.19 -13.76 2.77
N ALA A 164 13.91 -12.66 3.05
CA ALA A 164 13.63 -11.33 2.49
C ALA A 164 13.61 -11.32 0.96
N GLN A 165 14.56 -12.01 0.31
CA GLN A 165 14.60 -12.10 -1.15
C GLN A 165 13.37 -12.80 -1.73
N ILE A 166 12.88 -13.83 -1.06
CA ILE A 166 11.69 -14.58 -1.47
C ILE A 166 10.43 -13.72 -1.33
N SER A 167 10.30 -12.94 -0.25
CA SER A 167 9.20 -11.98 -0.10
C SER A 167 9.15 -11.00 -1.27
N PHE A 168 10.27 -10.44 -1.70
CA PHE A 168 10.32 -9.56 -2.87
C PHE A 168 9.91 -10.28 -4.17
N TRP A 169 10.39 -11.49 -4.39
CA TRP A 169 10.02 -12.26 -5.58
C TRP A 169 8.55 -12.63 -5.59
N LEU A 170 7.99 -13.02 -4.44
CA LEU A 170 6.56 -13.30 -4.30
C LEU A 170 5.70 -12.10 -4.71
N GLY A 171 5.96 -10.92 -4.13
CA GLY A 171 5.23 -9.71 -4.51
C GLY A 171 5.40 -9.34 -5.98
N SER A 172 6.62 -9.50 -6.54
CA SER A 172 6.87 -9.24 -7.96
C SER A 172 6.11 -10.20 -8.88
N VAL A 173 6.02 -11.47 -8.50
CA VAL A 173 5.26 -12.49 -9.23
C VAL A 173 3.76 -12.18 -9.20
N ILE A 174 3.21 -11.78 -8.05
CA ILE A 174 1.80 -11.40 -7.93
C ILE A 174 1.49 -10.18 -8.83
N ILE A 175 2.36 -9.15 -8.85
CA ILE A 175 2.20 -8.01 -9.77
C ILE A 175 2.20 -8.46 -11.23
N SER A 176 3.08 -9.40 -11.58
CA SER A 176 3.20 -9.89 -12.96
C SER A 176 1.93 -10.58 -13.50
N GLN A 177 1.07 -11.05 -12.61
CA GLN A 177 -0.24 -11.64 -12.95
C GLN A 177 -1.28 -10.59 -13.36
N LYS A 178 -0.99 -9.29 -13.17
CA LYS A 178 -1.85 -8.15 -13.56
C LYS A 178 -3.27 -8.20 -12.93
N ASN A 179 -3.45 -8.91 -11.84
CA ASN A 179 -4.69 -8.89 -11.06
C ASN A 179 -4.63 -7.76 -10.03
N VAL A 180 -5.23 -6.61 -10.38
CA VAL A 180 -5.22 -5.39 -9.55
C VAL A 180 -5.80 -5.62 -8.15
N ALA A 181 -6.77 -6.53 -8.01
CA ALA A 181 -7.36 -6.86 -6.70
C ALA A 181 -6.34 -7.47 -5.71
N ARG A 182 -5.21 -7.97 -6.22
CA ARG A 182 -4.14 -8.56 -5.41
C ARG A 182 -2.93 -7.62 -5.21
N TYR A 183 -3.00 -6.39 -5.68
CA TYR A 183 -1.85 -5.48 -5.58
C TYR A 183 -1.53 -5.10 -4.13
N SER A 184 -2.54 -5.03 -3.24
CA SER A 184 -2.30 -4.85 -1.80
C SER A 184 -1.43 -5.96 -1.21
N GLU A 185 -1.73 -7.23 -1.55
CA GLU A 185 -0.92 -8.41 -1.17
C GLU A 185 0.52 -8.27 -1.69
N ALA A 186 0.67 -7.98 -2.97
CA ALA A 186 1.98 -7.82 -3.60
C ALA A 186 2.83 -6.70 -2.98
N LEU A 187 2.23 -5.55 -2.70
CA LEU A 187 2.92 -4.42 -2.08
C LEU A 187 3.34 -4.75 -0.64
N TYR A 188 2.52 -5.53 0.08
CA TYR A 188 2.89 -6.03 1.40
C TYR A 188 4.14 -6.91 1.34
N ASP A 189 4.17 -7.91 0.43
CA ASP A 189 5.29 -8.84 0.31
C ASP A 189 6.59 -8.10 -0.07
N ILE A 190 6.51 -7.12 -0.96
CA ILE A 190 7.66 -6.27 -1.31
C ILE A 190 8.10 -5.44 -0.09
N ALA A 191 7.17 -4.85 0.67
CA ALA A 191 7.48 -4.11 1.89
C ALA A 191 8.11 -5.03 2.95
N ARG A 192 7.60 -6.27 3.10
CA ARG A 192 8.16 -7.28 4.00
C ARG A 192 9.63 -7.51 3.72
N SER A 193 10.04 -7.63 2.46
CA SER A 193 11.44 -7.84 2.09
C SER A 193 12.40 -6.78 2.63
N LEU A 194 11.92 -5.55 2.84
CA LEU A 194 12.72 -4.40 3.26
C LEU A 194 12.84 -4.25 4.78
N VAL A 195 11.97 -4.93 5.54
CA VAL A 195 11.90 -4.80 6.99
C VAL A 195 12.44 -6.03 7.73
N VAL A 196 12.82 -7.07 7.01
CA VAL A 196 13.55 -8.21 7.57
C VAL A 196 14.91 -7.75 8.07
N THR A 197 15.29 -8.22 9.26
CA THR A 197 16.56 -7.91 9.91
C THR A 197 17.38 -9.18 10.17
N GLY A 198 18.64 -9.02 10.50
CA GLY A 198 19.52 -10.16 10.80
C GLY A 198 20.15 -10.80 9.56
N PRO A 199 20.49 -12.09 9.59
CA PRO A 199 21.25 -12.78 8.52
C PRO A 199 20.55 -12.80 7.16
N GLU A 200 19.20 -12.83 7.17
CA GLU A 200 18.36 -12.89 5.97
C GLU A 200 17.99 -11.51 5.41
N ALA A 201 18.48 -10.43 6.02
CA ALA A 201 18.27 -9.07 5.53
C ALA A 201 18.91 -8.87 4.16
N LEU A 202 18.25 -8.08 3.32
CA LEU A 202 18.78 -7.74 2.00
C LEU A 202 20.10 -6.95 2.10
N PRO A 203 21.05 -7.19 1.21
CA PRO A 203 22.22 -6.33 1.08
C PRO A 203 21.81 -4.87 0.84
N PRO A 204 22.54 -3.86 1.37
CA PRO A 204 22.12 -2.46 1.30
C PRO A 204 21.80 -1.95 -0.11
N ALA A 205 22.58 -2.30 -1.11
CA ALA A 205 22.34 -1.90 -2.50
C ALA A 205 21.04 -2.51 -3.06
N THR A 206 20.76 -3.78 -2.72
CA THR A 206 19.52 -4.47 -3.10
C THR A 206 18.32 -3.85 -2.39
N ALA A 207 18.42 -3.58 -1.09
CA ALA A 207 17.37 -2.93 -0.30
C ALA A 207 17.03 -1.55 -0.87
N THR A 208 18.01 -0.75 -1.28
CA THR A 208 17.80 0.54 -1.93
C THR A 208 17.03 0.39 -3.24
N ALA A 209 17.41 -0.56 -4.09
CA ALA A 209 16.73 -0.81 -5.36
C ALA A 209 15.27 -1.27 -5.15
N TYR A 210 15.06 -2.17 -4.19
CA TYR A 210 13.72 -2.70 -3.88
C TYR A 210 12.83 -1.64 -3.22
N ASN A 211 13.39 -0.78 -2.37
CA ASN A 211 12.65 0.36 -1.82
C ASN A 211 12.19 1.32 -2.92
N SER A 212 13.06 1.64 -3.88
CA SER A 212 12.69 2.47 -5.03
C SER A 212 11.61 1.83 -5.90
N TYR A 213 11.65 0.50 -6.03
CA TYR A 213 10.59 -0.24 -6.73
C TYR A 213 9.27 -0.20 -5.96
N LEU A 214 9.29 -0.46 -4.65
CA LEU A 214 8.11 -0.37 -3.78
C LEU A 214 7.47 1.02 -3.87
N GLU A 215 8.25 2.09 -3.73
CA GLU A 215 7.73 3.45 -3.81
C GLU A 215 6.99 3.72 -5.12
N LYS A 216 7.59 3.33 -6.26
CA LYS A 216 6.96 3.49 -7.57
C LYS A 216 5.68 2.67 -7.72
N ALA A 217 5.71 1.42 -7.29
CA ALA A 217 4.55 0.54 -7.37
C ALA A 217 3.41 1.02 -6.45
N TYR A 218 3.76 1.47 -5.23
CA TYR A 218 2.82 2.01 -4.26
C TYR A 218 2.15 3.29 -4.78
N ILE A 219 2.92 4.26 -5.25
CA ILE A 219 2.39 5.50 -5.81
C ILE A 219 1.52 5.21 -7.03
N GLY A 220 1.92 4.28 -7.90
CA GLY A 220 1.13 3.87 -9.06
C GLY A 220 -0.22 3.26 -8.71
N TYR A 221 -0.34 2.62 -7.55
CA TYR A 221 -1.55 1.99 -7.07
C TYR A 221 -2.41 2.90 -6.18
N HIS A 222 -1.79 3.57 -5.20
CA HIS A 222 -2.46 4.39 -4.19
C HIS A 222 -2.63 5.86 -4.61
N GLY A 223 -1.73 6.36 -5.47
CA GLY A 223 -1.75 7.74 -5.96
C GLY A 223 -0.63 8.62 -5.38
N ASP A 224 -0.24 8.41 -4.13
CA ASP A 224 0.85 9.14 -3.48
C ASP A 224 1.60 8.24 -2.47
N LYS A 225 2.46 8.84 -1.60
CA LYS A 225 3.25 8.10 -0.59
C LYS A 225 2.57 7.97 0.78
N SER A 226 1.36 8.49 0.94
CA SER A 226 0.66 8.41 2.24
C SER A 226 0.42 6.94 2.62
N GLY A 227 0.66 6.57 3.88
CA GLY A 227 0.52 5.19 4.35
C GLY A 227 1.68 4.23 4.02
N LEU A 228 2.67 4.62 3.20
CA LEU A 228 3.78 3.72 2.83
C LEU A 228 4.63 3.29 4.05
N ASP A 229 4.86 4.19 5.00
CA ASP A 229 5.60 3.86 6.22
C ASP A 229 4.78 2.95 7.14
N ASP A 230 3.47 3.09 7.17
CA ASP A 230 2.58 2.21 7.93
C ASP A 230 2.47 0.83 7.28
N LEU A 231 2.50 0.74 5.94
CA LEU A 231 2.66 -0.52 5.23
C LEU A 231 3.92 -1.26 5.69
N LYS A 232 5.07 -0.58 5.75
CA LYS A 232 6.34 -1.18 6.21
C LYS A 232 6.27 -1.64 7.67
N LYS A 233 5.66 -0.83 8.56
CA LYS A 233 5.45 -1.23 9.96
C LYS A 233 4.56 -2.48 10.06
N THR A 234 3.48 -2.52 9.30
CA THR A 234 2.58 -3.68 9.26
C THR A 234 3.31 -4.92 8.74
N ALA A 235 4.08 -4.77 7.67
CA ALA A 235 4.86 -5.86 7.08
C ALA A 235 5.98 -6.37 7.99
N ALA A 236 6.47 -5.58 8.96
CA ALA A 236 7.42 -6.06 9.95
C ALA A 236 6.82 -7.13 10.89
N GLY A 237 5.49 -7.15 11.07
CA GLY A 237 4.81 -8.01 12.04
C GLY A 237 4.61 -9.46 11.58
N ALA A 238 4.53 -9.74 10.28
CA ALA A 238 4.23 -11.08 9.76
C ALA A 238 4.84 -11.32 8.37
N PRO A 239 5.12 -12.59 8.00
CA PRO A 239 5.71 -12.92 6.68
C PRO A 239 4.74 -12.75 5.52
N LEU A 240 3.44 -12.86 5.78
CA LEU A 240 2.36 -12.69 4.80
C LEU A 240 1.34 -11.66 5.32
N PRO A 241 0.56 -11.02 4.44
CA PRO A 241 -0.42 -10.02 4.85
C PRO A 241 -1.46 -10.64 5.79
N PRO A 242 -1.85 -9.92 6.86
CA PRO A 242 -2.90 -10.39 7.76
C PRO A 242 -4.26 -10.47 7.06
N PRO A 243 -5.20 -11.30 7.55
CA PRO A 243 -6.54 -11.37 7.00
C PRO A 243 -7.21 -9.99 6.93
N GLY A 244 -7.77 -9.67 5.76
CA GLY A 244 -8.44 -8.38 5.52
C GLY A 244 -7.48 -7.21 5.27
N PHE A 245 -6.19 -7.45 5.13
CA PHE A 245 -5.24 -6.39 4.76
C PHE A 245 -5.59 -5.80 3.39
N HIS A 246 -5.70 -4.48 3.35
CA HIS A 246 -6.07 -3.74 2.16
C HIS A 246 -5.36 -2.39 2.12
N ILE A 247 -4.90 -1.99 0.95
CA ILE A 247 -4.41 -0.65 0.63
C ILE A 247 -5.43 -0.06 -0.34
N GLU A 248 -5.99 1.09 -0.02
CA GLU A 248 -6.93 1.77 -0.92
C GLU A 248 -6.21 2.14 -2.23
N SER A 249 -6.78 1.76 -3.36
CA SER A 249 -6.32 2.19 -4.68
C SER A 249 -6.71 3.63 -4.96
N VAL A 250 -6.03 4.29 -5.90
CA VAL A 250 -6.42 5.63 -6.36
C VAL A 250 -7.87 5.68 -6.84
N ALA A 251 -8.36 4.61 -7.46
CA ALA A 251 -9.75 4.53 -7.92
C ALA A 251 -10.76 4.48 -6.76
N GLU A 252 -10.45 3.72 -5.70
CA GLU A 252 -11.29 3.65 -4.49
C GLU A 252 -11.30 4.99 -3.74
N ILE A 253 -10.13 5.64 -3.61
CA ILE A 253 -10.01 6.97 -2.99
C ILE A 253 -10.86 7.99 -3.76
N GLN A 254 -10.77 8.01 -5.09
CA GLN A 254 -11.57 8.90 -5.94
C GLN A 254 -13.06 8.59 -5.84
N ALA A 255 -13.46 7.32 -5.85
CA ALA A 255 -14.86 6.92 -5.70
C ALA A 255 -15.43 7.36 -4.35
N LYS A 256 -14.65 7.23 -3.27
CA LYS A 256 -15.04 7.69 -1.94
C LYS A 256 -15.19 9.22 -1.90
N GLN A 257 -14.22 9.96 -2.43
CA GLN A 257 -14.31 11.43 -2.52
C GLN A 257 -15.54 11.88 -3.31
N PHE A 258 -15.82 11.22 -4.43
CA PHE A 258 -17.01 11.52 -5.23
C PHE A 258 -18.30 11.26 -4.45
N SER A 259 -18.39 10.12 -3.76
CA SER A 259 -19.55 9.80 -2.89
C SER A 259 -19.71 10.80 -1.76
N ASP A 260 -18.63 11.24 -1.12
CA ASP A 260 -18.66 12.23 -0.05
C ASP A 260 -19.12 13.60 -0.57
N ILE A 261 -18.68 14.02 -1.76
CA ILE A 261 -19.12 15.24 -2.43
C ILE A 261 -20.62 15.14 -2.77
N GLU A 262 -21.07 14.03 -3.32
CA GLU A 262 -22.48 13.81 -3.65
C GLU A 262 -23.36 13.84 -2.39
N ALA A 263 -22.94 13.17 -1.32
CA ALA A 263 -23.62 13.19 -0.03
C ALA A 263 -23.69 14.60 0.56
N PHE A 264 -22.57 15.36 0.50
CA PHE A 264 -22.52 16.75 0.93
C PHE A 264 -23.50 17.64 0.11
N ASN A 265 -23.47 17.53 -1.23
CA ASN A 265 -24.34 18.31 -2.11
C ASN A 265 -25.83 18.00 -1.88
N LYS A 266 -26.15 16.75 -1.57
CA LYS A 266 -27.53 16.35 -1.22
C LYS A 266 -27.98 16.93 0.13
N ALA A 267 -27.07 16.98 1.10
CA ALA A 267 -27.36 17.55 2.43
C ALA A 267 -27.37 19.08 2.41
N HIS A 268 -26.64 19.73 1.51
CA HIS A 268 -26.46 21.18 1.40
C HIS A 268 -26.74 21.69 -0.03
N PRO A 269 -27.96 21.58 -0.53
CA PRO A 269 -28.30 21.93 -1.93
C PRO A 269 -28.10 23.42 -2.24
N ASP A 270 -28.21 24.28 -1.25
CA ASP A 270 -27.92 25.71 -1.33
C ASP A 270 -26.45 26.00 -1.60
N ILE A 271 -25.55 25.40 -0.85
CA ILE A 271 -24.08 25.51 -1.05
C ILE A 271 -23.68 24.89 -2.38
N ALA A 272 -24.24 23.73 -2.74
CA ALA A 272 -23.96 23.06 -4.00
C ALA A 272 -24.33 23.95 -5.20
N LEU A 273 -25.53 24.55 -5.16
CA LEU A 273 -25.97 25.50 -6.19
C LEU A 273 -25.09 26.75 -6.23
N TRP A 274 -24.72 27.30 -5.08
CA TRP A 274 -23.82 28.46 -5.00
C TRP A 274 -22.47 28.18 -5.66
N ARG A 275 -21.85 27.03 -5.35
CA ARG A 275 -20.58 26.59 -5.97
C ARG A 275 -20.72 26.44 -7.48
N GLN A 276 -21.80 25.80 -7.94
CA GLN A 276 -22.08 25.65 -9.38
C GLN A 276 -22.19 27.00 -10.08
N ILE A 277 -22.95 27.97 -9.51
CA ILE A 277 -23.08 29.33 -10.08
C ILE A 277 -21.70 30.00 -10.13
N ARG A 278 -20.96 30.01 -9.02
CA ARG A 278 -19.63 30.62 -8.91
C ARG A 278 -18.67 30.04 -9.97
N ASP A 279 -18.56 28.71 -10.01
CA ASP A 279 -17.58 28.04 -10.87
C ASP A 279 -17.94 28.22 -12.34
N THR A 280 -19.24 28.27 -12.69
CA THR A 280 -19.68 28.58 -14.05
C THR A 280 -19.38 30.04 -14.42
N LEU A 281 -19.66 30.99 -13.51
CA LEU A 281 -19.37 32.43 -13.74
C LEU A 281 -17.87 32.70 -13.87
N LYS A 282 -17.01 31.96 -13.19
CA LYS A 282 -15.55 32.04 -13.29
C LYS A 282 -15.00 31.40 -14.56
N SER A 283 -15.73 30.52 -15.22
CA SER A 283 -15.29 29.82 -16.43
C SER A 283 -15.25 30.74 -17.66
N ASP A 284 -14.77 30.23 -18.80
CA ASP A 284 -14.78 30.94 -20.08
C ASP A 284 -16.21 31.21 -20.59
N GLN A 285 -17.20 30.47 -20.14
CA GLN A 285 -18.61 30.67 -20.47
C GLN A 285 -19.34 31.58 -19.49
N GLY A 286 -18.63 32.19 -18.54
CA GLY A 286 -19.21 32.97 -17.45
C GLY A 286 -20.09 34.12 -17.91
N ASP A 287 -19.72 34.89 -18.93
CA ASP A 287 -20.50 36.02 -19.44
C ASP A 287 -21.78 35.57 -20.12
N THR A 288 -21.75 34.46 -20.86
CA THR A 288 -22.92 33.85 -21.48
C THR A 288 -23.89 33.34 -20.42
N TYR A 289 -23.35 32.62 -19.43
CA TYR A 289 -24.17 32.14 -18.30
C TYR A 289 -24.76 33.29 -17.50
N PHE A 290 -23.96 34.33 -17.19
CA PHE A 290 -24.47 35.52 -16.51
C PHE A 290 -25.66 36.14 -17.25
N THR A 291 -25.58 36.26 -18.58
CA THR A 291 -26.68 36.80 -19.40
C THR A 291 -27.95 35.97 -19.23
N SER A 292 -27.84 34.66 -19.05
CA SER A 292 -29.00 33.77 -18.87
C SER A 292 -29.66 33.87 -17.49
N ILE A 293 -28.90 34.21 -16.43
CA ILE A 293 -29.40 34.27 -15.06
C ILE A 293 -29.65 35.69 -14.57
N LYS A 294 -29.19 36.73 -15.28
CA LYS A 294 -29.39 38.14 -14.92
C LYS A 294 -30.88 38.46 -14.83
N GLY A 295 -31.27 39.10 -13.75
CA GLY A 295 -32.70 39.41 -13.48
C GLY A 295 -33.52 38.25 -12.93
N SER A 296 -32.91 37.07 -12.79
CA SER A 296 -33.59 35.91 -12.16
C SER A 296 -33.37 35.90 -10.66
N GLN A 297 -34.36 35.44 -9.92
CA GLN A 297 -34.21 35.21 -8.47
C GLN A 297 -33.44 33.90 -8.22
N ILE A 298 -32.46 33.96 -7.37
CA ILE A 298 -31.72 32.81 -6.86
C ILE A 298 -31.70 32.80 -5.31
N PRO A 299 -31.66 31.60 -4.65
CA PRO A 299 -31.90 30.30 -5.26
C PRO A 299 -33.35 30.14 -5.72
N PRO A 300 -33.67 29.15 -6.55
CA PRO A 300 -35.04 28.80 -6.90
C PRO A 300 -35.80 28.28 -5.67
N GLU A 301 -37.14 28.34 -5.72
CA GLU A 301 -38.01 28.05 -4.55
C GLU A 301 -37.80 26.66 -3.95
N ASN A 302 -37.48 25.66 -4.75
CA ASN A 302 -37.24 24.29 -4.28
C ASN A 302 -35.95 24.13 -3.44
N ILE A 303 -35.04 25.12 -3.46
CA ILE A 303 -33.82 25.14 -2.63
C ILE A 303 -34.01 26.07 -1.42
N GLY A 304 -34.92 27.05 -1.53
CA GLY A 304 -35.25 27.93 -0.43
C GLY A 304 -34.39 29.19 -0.36
N MET A 305 -33.47 29.28 0.56
CA MET A 305 -32.61 30.45 0.76
C MET A 305 -31.15 30.02 0.87
N PHE A 306 -30.24 30.85 0.37
CA PHE A 306 -28.81 30.73 0.69
C PHE A 306 -28.58 31.15 2.14
N LYS A 307 -27.57 30.52 2.76
CA LYS A 307 -27.09 30.88 4.10
C LYS A 307 -25.71 31.48 4.00
N GLY A 308 -25.48 32.57 4.73
CA GLY A 308 -24.15 33.19 4.74
C GLY A 308 -23.92 34.02 5.99
N LYS A 309 -22.66 34.33 6.27
CA LYS A 309 -22.27 35.19 7.39
C LYS A 309 -21.92 36.59 6.87
N ILE A 310 -22.37 37.61 7.57
CA ILE A 310 -22.06 38.99 7.24
C ILE A 310 -20.57 39.25 7.42
N VAL A 311 -19.89 39.72 6.37
CA VAL A 311 -18.47 40.10 6.36
C VAL A 311 -18.33 41.60 6.46
N THR A 312 -19.20 42.40 5.79
CA THR A 312 -19.14 43.84 5.79
C THR A 312 -20.58 44.40 5.73
N VAL A 313 -20.79 45.51 6.45
CA VAL A 313 -22.01 46.29 6.45
C VAL A 313 -21.72 47.65 5.89
N ASN A 314 -22.29 48.00 4.73
CA ASN A 314 -22.22 49.30 4.10
C ASN A 314 -23.56 50.05 4.26
N ASP A 315 -23.67 51.24 3.66
CA ASP A 315 -24.89 52.04 3.76
C ASP A 315 -26.15 51.39 3.16
N LYS A 316 -25.98 50.70 2.03
CA LYS A 316 -27.08 50.03 1.30
C LYS A 316 -26.82 48.62 0.89
N ASP A 317 -25.74 48.02 1.32
CA ASP A 317 -25.39 46.66 0.97
C ASP A 317 -24.68 45.92 2.12
N LEU A 318 -24.81 44.61 2.10
CA LEU A 318 -24.09 43.68 2.95
C LEU A 318 -23.20 42.82 2.07
N VAL A 319 -21.95 42.68 2.45
CA VAL A 319 -21.10 41.61 1.90
C VAL A 319 -21.26 40.39 2.80
N VAL A 320 -21.60 39.26 2.22
CA VAL A 320 -21.78 38.01 2.93
C VAL A 320 -20.85 36.92 2.36
N ASN A 321 -20.50 36.00 3.23
CA ASN A 321 -19.72 34.83 2.93
C ASN A 321 -20.69 33.63 2.95
N ILE A 322 -20.75 32.87 1.86
CA ILE A 322 -21.50 31.62 1.75
C ILE A 322 -20.53 30.45 1.80
N ASP A 323 -19.49 30.47 0.96
CA ASP A 323 -18.49 29.40 0.82
C ASP A 323 -17.02 29.91 0.85
N ASN A 324 -16.82 31.24 0.91
CA ASN A 324 -15.50 31.87 0.92
C ASN A 324 -15.38 32.89 2.07
N ALA A 325 -14.42 32.70 2.96
CA ALA A 325 -14.20 33.52 4.15
C ALA A 325 -14.06 35.04 3.91
N GLY A 326 -13.61 35.45 2.72
CA GLY A 326 -13.48 36.86 2.32
C GLY A 326 -14.76 37.55 1.84
N GLY A 327 -15.85 36.77 1.75
CA GLY A 327 -17.10 37.21 1.13
C GLY A 327 -17.17 36.81 -0.35
N ASP A 328 -18.33 36.43 -0.82
CA ASP A 328 -18.60 36.00 -2.20
C ASP A 328 -19.96 36.46 -2.75
N ALA A 329 -20.77 37.13 -1.93
CA ALA A 329 -21.97 37.79 -2.37
C ALA A 329 -22.10 39.21 -1.80
N THR A 330 -22.66 40.12 -2.61
CA THR A 330 -23.13 41.45 -2.18
C THR A 330 -24.64 41.50 -2.27
N LEU A 331 -25.30 41.77 -1.15
CA LEU A 331 -26.74 41.92 -1.04
C LEU A 331 -27.08 43.42 -1.05
N LYS A 332 -27.68 43.91 -2.11
CA LYS A 332 -28.10 45.32 -2.26
C LYS A 332 -29.52 45.55 -1.81
N PHE A 333 -29.75 46.67 -1.14
CA PHE A 333 -31.05 47.10 -0.64
C PHE A 333 -31.42 48.49 -1.16
N GLU A 334 -32.68 48.74 -1.42
CA GLU A 334 -33.15 50.10 -1.74
C GLU A 334 -33.05 51.04 -0.52
N LYS A 335 -33.34 50.51 0.67
CA LYS A 335 -33.33 51.29 1.93
C LYS A 335 -31.96 51.25 2.57
N ALA A 336 -31.58 52.39 3.19
CA ALA A 336 -30.33 52.46 3.94
C ALA A 336 -30.35 51.51 5.16
N LEU A 337 -29.26 50.88 5.40
CA LEU A 337 -29.04 49.96 6.52
C LEU A 337 -28.62 50.75 7.78
N ASN A 338 -29.03 50.26 8.91
CA ASN A 338 -28.57 50.75 10.20
C ASN A 338 -27.34 49.91 10.63
N SER A 339 -26.16 50.34 10.19
CA SER A 339 -24.91 49.58 10.45
C SER A 339 -24.60 49.40 11.93
N LYS A 340 -25.20 50.20 12.84
CA LYS A 340 -25.06 50.03 14.28
C LYS A 340 -25.90 48.91 14.87
N ALA A 341 -26.87 48.45 14.13
CA ALA A 341 -27.80 47.36 14.54
C ALA A 341 -27.40 45.99 13.99
N ILE A 342 -26.53 45.95 13.00
CA ILE A 342 -26.14 44.72 12.29
C ILE A 342 -24.70 44.38 12.67
N ASN A 343 -24.43 43.15 13.12
CA ASN A 343 -23.07 42.74 13.50
C ASN A 343 -22.40 41.94 12.37
N VAL A 344 -21.13 42.22 12.17
CA VAL A 344 -20.28 41.34 11.35
C VAL A 344 -20.19 39.98 12.04
N GLY A 345 -20.32 38.89 11.26
CA GLY A 345 -20.35 37.54 11.77
C GLY A 345 -21.75 36.96 12.01
N ASP A 346 -22.82 37.80 12.07
CA ASP A 346 -24.18 37.33 12.16
C ASP A 346 -24.55 36.50 10.89
N GLU A 347 -25.31 35.43 11.08
CA GLU A 347 -25.79 34.57 10.01
C GLU A 347 -27.11 35.12 9.43
N VAL A 348 -27.18 35.13 8.11
CA VAL A 348 -28.37 35.52 7.36
C VAL A 348 -28.77 34.43 6.37
N GLU A 349 -30.09 34.24 6.19
CA GLU A 349 -30.67 33.47 5.09
C GLU A 349 -31.24 34.43 4.08
N PHE A 350 -30.96 34.26 2.79
CA PHE A 350 -31.40 35.20 1.78
C PHE A 350 -31.66 34.55 0.40
N LYS A 351 -32.49 35.20 -0.38
CA LYS A 351 -32.69 35.04 -1.81
C LYS A 351 -32.67 36.40 -2.46
N GLY A 352 -32.22 36.50 -3.70
CA GLY A 352 -32.15 37.82 -4.36
C GLY A 352 -32.11 37.70 -5.86
N VAL A 353 -32.33 38.85 -6.54
CA VAL A 353 -32.31 38.93 -7.99
C VAL A 353 -30.87 39.21 -8.46
N VAL A 354 -30.35 38.43 -9.40
CA VAL A 354 -28.99 38.57 -9.94
C VAL A 354 -28.84 39.90 -10.69
N GLU A 355 -27.94 40.76 -10.20
CA GLU A 355 -27.71 42.10 -10.77
C GLU A 355 -26.41 42.20 -11.57
N SER A 356 -25.29 41.82 -10.94
CA SER A 356 -23.94 41.89 -11.54
C SER A 356 -22.99 40.90 -10.92
N PHE A 357 -21.82 40.65 -11.55
CA PHE A 357 -20.75 39.85 -10.95
C PHE A 357 -19.37 40.40 -11.31
N VAL A 358 -18.43 40.06 -10.45
CA VAL A 358 -16.99 40.26 -10.68
C VAL A 358 -16.30 38.90 -10.65
N LYS A 359 -15.38 38.67 -11.59
CA LYS A 359 -14.73 37.37 -11.79
C LYS A 359 -13.54 37.18 -10.81
N GLU A 360 -12.74 38.23 -10.62
CA GLU A 360 -11.57 38.20 -9.74
C GLU A 360 -11.38 39.56 -9.01
N PRO A 361 -11.41 39.60 -7.68
CA PRO A 361 -11.91 38.52 -6.83
C PRO A 361 -13.39 38.27 -7.08
N TYR A 362 -13.81 37.00 -6.96
CA TYR A 362 -15.22 36.65 -7.25
C TYR A 362 -16.19 37.33 -6.30
N MET A 363 -17.22 37.94 -6.88
CA MET A 363 -18.31 38.57 -6.13
C MET A 363 -19.57 38.58 -6.97
N LEU A 364 -20.66 37.98 -6.47
CA LEU A 364 -21.99 38.06 -7.09
C LEU A 364 -22.87 39.08 -6.36
N THR A 365 -23.42 40.01 -7.10
CA THR A 365 -24.32 41.03 -6.54
C THR A 365 -25.79 40.64 -6.75
N LEU A 366 -26.54 40.62 -5.68
CA LEU A 366 -27.97 40.31 -5.67
C LEU A 366 -28.76 41.51 -5.16
N SER A 367 -29.85 41.89 -5.86
CA SER A 367 -30.84 42.87 -5.36
C SER A 367 -31.82 42.18 -4.41
N ILE A 368 -32.06 42.77 -3.26
CA ILE A 368 -33.01 42.32 -2.26
C ILE A 368 -34.20 43.28 -2.29
N ASP A 369 -35.20 42.99 -3.13
CA ASP A 369 -36.32 43.91 -3.43
C ASP A 369 -37.31 43.97 -2.27
N ASP A 370 -37.68 42.83 -1.67
CA ASP A 370 -38.48 42.76 -0.45
C ASP A 370 -37.69 42.16 0.71
N PRO A 371 -37.09 43.00 1.57
CA PRO A 371 -36.30 42.50 2.69
C PRO A 371 -37.09 41.64 3.70
N LYS A 372 -38.41 41.74 3.76
CA LYS A 372 -39.20 40.94 4.71
C LYS A 372 -39.33 39.49 4.29
N GLU A 373 -39.38 39.24 2.98
CA GLU A 373 -39.57 37.93 2.40
C GLU A 373 -38.24 37.33 1.89
N SER A 374 -37.26 38.21 1.56
CA SER A 374 -36.06 37.81 0.86
C SER A 374 -34.81 37.71 1.74
N ILE A 375 -34.87 38.16 3.00
CA ILE A 375 -33.76 37.98 3.95
C ILE A 375 -34.26 37.74 5.37
N LYS A 376 -33.66 36.79 6.06
CA LYS A 376 -33.88 36.47 7.48
C LYS A 376 -32.59 36.64 8.26
N GLY A 377 -32.68 36.71 9.58
CA GLY A 377 -31.50 36.85 10.46
C GLY A 377 -31.08 38.28 10.72
N LEU A 378 -31.65 39.28 10.02
CA LEU A 378 -31.40 40.67 10.34
C LEU A 378 -32.22 41.13 11.55
N PRO A 379 -31.70 42.03 12.42
CA PRO A 379 -32.45 42.58 13.54
C PRO A 379 -33.61 43.45 13.06
N ALA A 380 -34.67 43.57 13.88
CA ALA A 380 -35.88 44.33 13.52
C ALA A 380 -35.62 45.81 13.17
N ASN A 381 -34.57 46.41 13.67
CA ASN A 381 -34.12 47.76 13.40
C ASN A 381 -32.96 47.85 12.40
N ALA A 382 -32.80 46.80 11.57
CA ALA A 382 -31.69 46.74 10.55
C ALA A 382 -31.80 47.84 9.49
N PHE A 383 -32.99 48.40 9.26
CA PHE A 383 -33.19 49.46 8.29
C PHE A 383 -33.40 50.79 9.00
N SER A 384 -32.71 51.86 8.53
CA SER A 384 -32.87 53.19 9.02
C SER A 384 -34.31 53.67 8.81
N ALA A 385 -34.90 54.32 9.81
CA ALA A 385 -36.20 54.97 9.65
C ALA A 385 -36.12 56.01 8.52
N ALA A 386 -37.09 55.96 7.59
CA ALA A 386 -37.16 57.00 6.54
C ALA A 386 -37.10 58.41 7.23
N PRO A 387 -36.28 59.34 6.69
CA PRO A 387 -36.20 60.67 7.27
C PRO A 387 -37.59 61.23 7.33
N ALA A 388 -38.03 61.59 8.56
CA ALA A 388 -39.32 62.21 8.76
C ALA A 388 -39.39 63.46 7.87
N THR A 389 -40.31 63.45 6.89
CA THR A 389 -40.60 64.66 6.10
C THR A 389 -41.02 65.72 7.06
N LYS A 390 -40.12 66.69 7.30
CA LYS A 390 -40.45 67.90 8.07
C LYS A 390 -41.68 68.57 7.38
N LYS A 391 -42.88 68.42 7.95
CA LYS A 391 -43.99 69.21 7.53
C LYS A 391 -43.62 70.68 7.65
N ALA A 392 -43.57 71.37 6.51
CA ALA A 392 -43.29 72.80 6.49
C ALA A 392 -44.23 73.54 7.47
N PRO A 393 -43.78 74.51 8.26
CA PRO A 393 -44.59 75.22 9.22
C PRO A 393 -45.67 75.94 8.45
N VAL A 394 -46.94 75.66 8.80
CA VAL A 394 -48.14 76.38 8.29
C VAL A 394 -48.01 77.89 8.69
N ARG A 395 -47.69 78.71 7.69
CA ARG A 395 -47.72 80.20 7.89
C ARG A 395 -49.17 80.60 8.29
N LYS A 396 -49.35 81.02 9.55
CA LYS A 396 -50.61 81.70 9.97
C LYS A 396 -50.75 83.03 9.18
N ALA A 397 -51.82 83.12 8.46
CA ALA A 397 -52.19 84.36 7.75
C ALA A 397 -52.41 85.51 8.75
N ALA A 398 -51.78 86.66 8.47
CA ALA A 398 -51.90 87.88 9.26
C ALA A 398 -53.36 88.46 9.12
N PRO A 399 -53.96 89.04 10.17
CA PRO A 399 -55.29 89.59 10.11
C PRO A 399 -55.32 90.84 9.22
N LYS A 400 -56.32 90.97 8.34
CA LYS A 400 -56.65 92.17 7.52
C LYS A 400 -56.99 93.34 8.40
N ALA A 401 -56.23 94.48 8.23
CA ALA A 401 -56.58 95.80 8.85
C ALA A 401 -57.88 96.32 8.29
N VAL A 402 -58.82 96.60 9.16
CA VAL A 402 -60.10 97.30 8.86
C VAL A 402 -59.73 98.79 8.77
N LYS A 403 -59.97 99.41 7.59
CA LYS A 403 -59.96 100.87 7.45
C LYS A 403 -61.28 101.38 7.96
N LYS A 404 -61.28 102.26 8.99
CA LYS A 404 -62.39 103.14 9.30
C LYS A 404 -62.24 104.47 8.48
N LYS A 405 -63.38 104.88 8.03
CA LYS A 405 -63.55 106.23 7.44
C LYS A 405 -62.93 107.31 8.22
#